data_347fbdcbd92f58ac2904801f40f5737b
#
_entry.id   347fbdcbd92f58ac2904801f40f5737b
#
_cell.length_a   1.000
_cell.length_b   1.000
_cell.length_c   1.000
_cell.angle_alpha   90.00
_cell.angle_beta   90.00
_cell.angle_gamma   90.00
#
_symmetry.space_group_name_H-M   'P 1'
#
loop_
_entity.id
_entity.type
_entity.pdbx_description
1 polymer ?
#
loop_
_entity_poly.entity_id
_entity_poly.type
_entity_poly.pdbx_seq_one_letter_code
_entity_poly.pdbx_strand_id
1 'polypeptide(L)'
;MPEISNFFGIRITMYYDEHRPPHFHADYNGKKAEIDIRTCRVIVGALPSKQLKLVTAWALIHQEELMQNWNKIEKAEGNLKKIEPLR
;
A
#
# COMPACT_ATOMS: atom_id res chain seq x y z
N MET A 1 6.18 12.75 -2.39
CA MET A 1 5.18 11.71 -2.14
C MET A 1 5.83 10.35 -2.10
N PRO A 2 5.69 9.62 -1.02
CA PRO A 2 6.41 8.36 -0.89
C PRO A 2 5.74 7.23 -1.67
N GLU A 3 6.11 7.10 -2.91
CA GLU A 3 5.78 5.93 -3.68
C GLU A 3 6.70 4.81 -3.22
N ILE A 4 6.11 3.70 -2.77
CA ILE A 4 6.88 2.58 -2.23
C ILE A 4 6.97 1.41 -3.18
N SER A 5 6.10 1.33 -4.18
CA SER A 5 6.18 0.32 -5.23
C SER A 5 5.35 0.73 -6.44
N ASN A 6 5.60 0.07 -7.56
CA ASN A 6 4.84 0.31 -8.79
C ASN A 6 4.93 -0.95 -9.66
N PHE A 7 3.79 -1.51 -10.03
CA PHE A 7 3.76 -2.71 -10.83
C PHE A 7 2.45 -2.80 -11.64
N PHE A 8 2.55 -3.25 -12.86
CA PHE A 8 1.41 -3.41 -13.77
C PHE A 8 0.51 -2.17 -13.85
N GLY A 9 1.13 -0.99 -13.84
CA GLY A 9 0.39 0.28 -13.89
C GLY A 9 -0.26 0.68 -12.57
N ILE A 10 -0.05 -0.06 -11.50
CA ILE A 10 -0.58 0.24 -10.16
C ILE A 10 0.51 0.92 -9.35
N ARG A 11 0.17 2.08 -8.82
CA ARG A 11 1.09 2.86 -7.98
C ARG A 11 0.74 2.67 -6.51
N ILE A 12 1.71 2.27 -5.73
CA ILE A 12 1.52 2.06 -4.28
C ILE A 12 2.20 3.18 -3.52
N THR A 13 1.45 3.85 -2.65
CA THR A 13 1.97 4.95 -1.85
C THR A 13 1.60 4.79 -0.38
N MET A 14 2.43 5.37 0.49
CA MET A 14 2.14 5.52 1.91
C MET A 14 2.52 6.94 2.30
N TYR A 15 1.71 7.55 3.17
CA TYR A 15 1.90 8.94 3.58
C TYR A 15 2.23 9.02 5.06
N TYR A 16 3.01 10.03 5.45
CA TYR A 16 3.44 10.19 6.85
C TYR A 16 2.34 10.64 7.78
N ASP A 17 1.34 11.34 7.28
CA ASP A 17 0.28 11.93 8.10
C ASP A 17 -1.00 11.10 7.97
N GLU A 18 -0.96 9.87 8.47
CA GLU A 18 -2.04 8.93 8.29
C GLU A 18 -2.63 8.46 9.62
N HIS A 19 -3.92 8.10 9.59
CA HIS A 19 -4.67 7.57 10.72
C HIS A 19 -4.74 6.05 10.68
N ARG A 20 -4.87 5.43 11.87
CA ARG A 20 -5.14 4.00 11.94
C ARG A 20 -6.50 3.67 11.30
N PRO A 21 -6.69 2.46 10.78
CA PRO A 21 -5.79 1.29 10.89
C PRO A 21 -4.60 1.39 9.94
N PRO A 22 -3.55 0.57 10.14
CA PRO A 22 -2.42 0.53 9.22
C PRO A 22 -2.89 0.21 7.81
N HIS A 23 -2.54 1.07 6.86
CA HIS A 23 -3.00 0.92 5.48
C HIS A 23 -2.02 1.53 4.49
N PHE A 24 -2.22 1.20 3.22
CA PHE A 24 -1.49 1.83 2.12
C PHE A 24 -2.49 2.23 1.04
N HIS A 25 -2.03 3.04 0.10
CA HIS A 25 -2.86 3.52 -1.01
C HIS A 25 -2.44 2.84 -2.31
N ALA A 26 -3.41 2.48 -3.14
CA ALA A 26 -3.18 1.96 -4.48
C ALA A 26 -3.95 2.81 -5.49
N ASP A 27 -3.29 3.17 -6.58
CA ASP A 27 -3.84 4.05 -7.61
C ASP A 27 -3.66 3.38 -8.98
N TYR A 28 -4.75 3.27 -9.72
CA TYR A 28 -4.72 2.69 -11.07
C TYR A 28 -5.67 3.46 -11.99
N ASN A 29 -5.11 4.15 -12.99
CA ASN A 29 -5.89 4.91 -13.97
C ASN A 29 -6.92 5.85 -13.32
N GLY A 30 -6.51 6.56 -12.27
CA GLY A 30 -7.38 7.49 -11.55
C GLY A 30 -8.30 6.84 -10.53
N LYS A 31 -8.38 5.51 -10.48
CA LYS A 31 -9.13 4.80 -9.45
C LYS A 31 -8.24 4.56 -8.25
N LYS A 32 -8.77 4.82 -7.06
CA LYS A 32 -7.97 4.79 -5.83
C LYS A 32 -8.63 3.92 -4.79
N ALA A 33 -7.80 3.22 -4.02
CA ALA A 33 -8.26 2.42 -2.90
C ALA A 33 -7.26 2.52 -1.75
N GLU A 34 -7.79 2.45 -0.53
CA GLU A 34 -6.97 2.27 0.67
C GLU A 34 -7.15 0.83 1.13
N ILE A 35 -6.05 0.17 1.41
CA ILE A 35 -6.07 -1.26 1.71
C ILE A 35 -5.42 -1.49 3.08
N ASP A 36 -6.16 -2.20 3.94
CA ASP A 36 -5.68 -2.55 5.28
C ASP A 36 -4.50 -3.51 5.17
N ILE A 37 -3.39 -3.19 5.83
CA ILE A 37 -2.18 -4.02 5.77
C ILE A 37 -2.40 -5.38 6.44
N ARG A 38 -3.18 -5.42 7.52
CA ARG A 38 -3.38 -6.65 8.29
C ARG A 38 -4.29 -7.63 7.60
N THR A 39 -5.37 -7.14 7.01
CA THR A 39 -6.38 -8.00 6.38
C THR A 39 -6.24 -8.10 4.87
N CYS A 40 -5.49 -7.18 4.27
CA CYS A 40 -5.35 -7.02 2.81
C CYS A 40 -6.70 -6.75 2.14
N ARG A 41 -7.64 -6.13 2.87
CA ARG A 41 -8.96 -5.77 2.34
C ARG A 41 -9.06 -4.28 2.09
N VAL A 42 -9.88 -3.92 1.11
CA VAL A 42 -10.17 -2.52 0.82
C VAL A 42 -10.99 -1.93 1.96
N ILE A 43 -10.57 -0.77 2.47
CA ILE A 43 -11.32 -0.02 3.48
C ILE A 43 -11.96 1.24 2.90
N VAL A 44 -11.36 1.83 1.86
CA VAL A 44 -11.92 3.01 1.20
C VAL A 44 -11.67 2.88 -0.29
N GLY A 45 -12.63 3.28 -1.12
CA GLY A 45 -12.48 3.32 -2.56
C GLY A 45 -12.62 1.97 -3.22
N ALA A 46 -12.15 1.87 -4.46
CA ALA A 46 -12.25 0.64 -5.23
C ALA A 46 -11.23 0.62 -6.36
N LEU A 47 -10.81 -0.59 -6.73
CA LEU A 47 -10.00 -0.86 -7.92
C LEU A 47 -10.73 -1.89 -8.79
N PRO A 48 -10.44 -1.94 -10.10
CA PRO A 48 -10.96 -3.04 -10.92
C PRO A 48 -10.53 -4.38 -10.34
N SER A 49 -11.37 -5.39 -10.52
CA SER A 49 -11.17 -6.71 -9.92
C SER A 49 -9.79 -7.31 -10.18
N LYS A 50 -9.30 -7.22 -11.40
CA LYS A 50 -7.99 -7.76 -11.77
C LYS A 50 -6.87 -7.06 -10.99
N GLN A 51 -6.89 -5.74 -10.96
CA GLN A 51 -5.87 -4.97 -10.27
C GLN A 51 -5.94 -5.17 -8.76
N LEU A 52 -7.14 -5.30 -8.23
CA LEU A 52 -7.30 -5.57 -6.81
C LEU A 52 -6.68 -6.92 -6.41
N LYS A 53 -6.86 -7.94 -7.24
CA LYS A 53 -6.25 -9.25 -6.98
C LYS A 53 -4.72 -9.17 -6.98
N LEU A 54 -4.16 -8.42 -7.92
CA LEU A 54 -2.70 -8.23 -7.99
C LEU A 54 -2.18 -7.51 -6.73
N VAL A 55 -2.86 -6.46 -6.31
CA VAL A 55 -2.48 -5.70 -5.12
C VAL A 55 -2.60 -6.56 -3.86
N THR A 56 -3.67 -7.32 -3.74
CA THR A 56 -3.89 -8.19 -2.59
C THR A 56 -2.80 -9.25 -2.48
N ALA A 57 -2.45 -9.89 -3.60
CA ALA A 57 -1.38 -10.88 -3.62
C ALA A 57 -0.04 -10.26 -3.22
N TRP A 58 0.27 -9.10 -3.78
CA TRP A 58 1.49 -8.36 -3.43
C TRP A 58 1.52 -8.01 -1.94
N ALA A 59 0.41 -7.52 -1.40
CA ALA A 59 0.32 -7.13 0.00
C ALA A 59 0.52 -8.33 0.94
N LEU A 60 -0.03 -9.48 0.59
CA LEU A 60 0.18 -10.70 1.38
C LEU A 60 1.65 -11.09 1.44
N ILE A 61 2.35 -10.98 0.32
CA ILE A 61 3.77 -11.32 0.25
C ILE A 61 4.62 -10.34 1.08
N HIS A 62 4.23 -9.07 1.12
CA HIS A 62 5.04 -8.01 1.70
C HIS A 62 4.45 -7.40 2.98
N GLN A 63 3.61 -8.15 3.71
CA GLN A 63 2.97 -7.61 4.92
C GLN A 63 3.96 -7.09 5.95
N GLU A 64 5.05 -7.82 6.19
CA GLU A 64 6.04 -7.39 7.17
C GLU A 64 6.70 -6.07 6.78
N GLU A 65 7.07 -5.95 5.51
CA GLU A 65 7.69 -4.72 5.00
C GLU A 65 6.73 -3.54 5.09
N LEU A 66 5.46 -3.76 4.76
CA LEU A 66 4.43 -2.74 4.87
C LEU A 66 4.24 -2.30 6.32
N MET A 67 4.22 -3.24 7.26
CA MET A 67 4.10 -2.91 8.67
C MET A 67 5.32 -2.16 9.19
N GLN A 68 6.52 -2.51 8.72
CA GLN A 68 7.73 -1.77 9.08
C GLN A 68 7.62 -0.32 8.63
N ASN A 69 7.14 -0.08 7.41
CA ASN A 69 6.91 1.27 6.93
C ASN A 69 5.87 1.99 7.77
N TRP A 70 4.77 1.31 8.11
CA TRP A 70 3.73 1.90 8.94
C TRP A 70 4.27 2.31 10.32
N ASN A 71 5.10 1.47 10.93
CA ASN A 71 5.72 1.80 12.20
C ASN A 71 6.59 3.06 12.12
N LYS A 72 7.31 3.24 11.01
CA LYS A 72 8.07 4.47 10.78
C LYS A 72 7.17 5.68 10.67
N ILE A 73 6.02 5.53 10.01
CA ILE A 73 5.03 6.61 9.90
C ILE A 73 4.55 7.03 11.29
N GLU A 74 4.17 6.07 12.12
CA GLU A 74 3.67 6.35 13.46
C GLU A 74 4.70 7.03 14.36
N LYS A 75 5.97 6.67 14.18
CA LYS A 75 7.07 7.25 14.97
C LYS A 75 7.67 8.49 14.32
N ALA A 76 7.21 8.86 13.13
CA ALA A 76 7.76 9.95 12.34
C ALA A 76 9.27 9.79 12.12
N GLU A 77 9.71 8.56 11.87
CA GLU A 77 11.12 8.21 11.71
C GLU A 77 11.51 7.99 10.25
N GLY A 78 12.51 8.72 9.81
CA GLY A 78 13.26 8.44 8.59
C GLY A 78 12.43 8.31 7.31
N ASN A 79 13.02 7.72 6.31
CA ASN A 79 12.40 7.50 5.01
C ASN A 79 11.74 6.13 4.95
N LEU A 80 10.63 6.05 4.21
CA LEU A 80 9.97 4.78 3.98
C LEU A 80 10.78 3.95 3.00
N LYS A 81 10.82 2.64 3.25
CA LYS A 81 11.54 1.69 2.41
C LYS A 81 10.71 1.36 1.17
N LYS A 82 11.35 1.35 0.02
CA LYS A 82 10.72 0.85 -1.20
C LYS A 82 10.62 -0.67 -1.12
N ILE A 83 9.54 -1.20 -1.68
CA ILE A 83 9.24 -2.63 -1.62
C ILE A 83 9.24 -3.20 -3.03
N GLU A 84 9.77 -4.40 -3.19
CA GLU A 84 9.84 -5.07 -4.49
C GLU A 84 8.46 -5.12 -5.14
N PRO A 85 8.37 -4.78 -6.43
CA PRO A 85 7.09 -4.90 -7.13
C PRO A 85 6.71 -6.37 -7.35
N LEU A 86 5.44 -6.58 -7.62
CA LEU A 86 4.94 -7.89 -8.02
C LEU A 86 5.44 -8.20 -9.42
N ARG A 87 5.91 -9.43 -9.61
CA ARG A 87 6.47 -9.89 -10.90
C ARG A 87 5.79 -11.15 -11.40
#